data_e231cf6cbffd2e4dafc48747cae3450f
#
_entry.id   e231cf6cbffd2e4dafc48747cae3450f
#
_cell.length_a   1.000
_cell.length_b   1.000
_cell.length_c   1.000
_cell.angle_alpha   90.00
_cell.angle_beta   90.00
_cell.angle_gamma   90.00
#
_symmetry.space_group_name_H-M   'P 1'
#
loop_
_entity.id
_entity.type
_entity.pdbx_description
1 polymer ?
#
loop_
_entity_poly.entity_id
_entity_poly.type
_entity_poly.pdbx_seq_one_letter_code
_entity_poly.pdbx_strand_id
1 'polypeptide(L)'
;TVLATGGIGGLYKHSTNFPSLTGDGLDVAKKHGVRLEHLDYVQIHPTSLYSKKPGRSFLISESARGEGAVLLNGKGERFVDELLPRDVVTQAIEKEMEKEGSDHVWLSFKAVPEETIRNHFPHIYEECLKEGYDITKEPAPVVPAQHYFMGGIYVDHFSETTMDHLYAVGETSCNGVHGKNRLASNSLLESLVFAERAAGKIAGREDEEYESNYDAACCG
;
A
#
# COMPACT_ATOMS: atom_id res chain seq x y z
N THR A 1 13.56 22.84 -5.31
CA THR A 1 13.88 21.42 -5.11
C THR A 1 12.59 20.62 -5.01
N VAL A 2 12.54 19.41 -5.60
CA VAL A 2 11.40 18.50 -5.49
C VAL A 2 11.88 17.19 -4.84
N LEU A 3 11.23 16.77 -3.75
CA LEU A 3 11.43 15.47 -3.11
C LEU A 3 10.40 14.47 -3.67
N ALA A 4 10.89 13.38 -4.25
CA ALA A 4 10.11 12.24 -4.77
C ALA A 4 10.74 10.94 -4.28
N THR A 5 10.96 10.84 -2.98
CA THR A 5 11.84 9.83 -2.35
C THR A 5 11.12 8.54 -1.98
N GLY A 6 9.82 8.44 -2.28
CA GLY A 6 9.01 7.28 -1.92
C GLY A 6 8.68 7.21 -0.42
N GLY A 7 8.17 6.07 0.01
CA GLY A 7 7.67 5.87 1.37
C GLY A 7 8.69 5.27 2.34
N ILE A 8 8.16 4.48 3.28
CA ILE A 8 8.90 3.93 4.44
C ILE A 8 8.87 2.39 4.48
N GLY A 9 8.48 1.74 3.39
CA GLY A 9 8.23 0.30 3.38
C GLY A 9 9.44 -0.58 3.74
N GLY A 10 10.66 -0.09 3.51
CA GLY A 10 11.89 -0.79 3.87
C GLY A 10 12.14 -0.92 5.38
N LEU A 11 11.39 -0.18 6.20
CA LEU A 11 11.45 -0.28 7.67
C LEU A 11 10.63 -1.46 8.23
N TYR A 12 9.82 -2.12 7.38
CA TYR A 12 8.92 -3.19 7.79
C TYR A 12 9.49 -4.57 7.42
N LYS A 13 9.33 -5.55 8.31
CA LYS A 13 9.75 -6.94 8.08
C LYS A 13 9.09 -7.53 6.84
N HIS A 14 7.79 -7.27 6.66
CA HIS A 14 7.02 -7.67 5.50
C HIS A 14 6.51 -6.41 4.79
N SER A 15 6.96 -6.19 3.57
CA SER A 15 6.56 -5.03 2.77
C SER A 15 6.51 -5.39 1.29
N THR A 16 5.53 -4.81 0.60
CA THR A 16 5.43 -4.90 -0.86
C THR A 16 6.34 -3.88 -1.57
N ASN A 17 7.03 -3.03 -0.80
CA ASN A 17 7.96 -2.03 -1.29
C ASN A 17 9.42 -2.53 -1.27
N PHE A 18 10.30 -1.81 -1.93
CA PHE A 18 11.72 -2.14 -1.92
C PHE A 18 12.36 -1.83 -0.56
N PRO A 19 13.31 -2.66 -0.08
CA PRO A 19 14.00 -2.44 1.19
C PRO A 19 14.78 -1.11 1.27
N SER A 20 15.09 -0.50 0.13
CA SER A 20 15.76 0.81 0.04
C SER A 20 14.86 2.01 0.36
N LEU A 21 13.54 1.80 0.50
CA LEU A 21 12.60 2.87 0.83
C LEU A 21 12.51 3.02 2.35
N THR A 22 13.47 3.71 2.93
CA THR A 22 13.68 3.82 4.38
C THR A 22 13.23 5.17 4.98
N GLY A 23 12.59 6.03 4.18
CA GLY A 23 12.10 7.32 4.64
C GLY A 23 13.16 8.40 4.71
N ASP A 24 14.28 8.26 4.01
CA ASP A 24 15.42 9.21 4.07
C ASP A 24 15.00 10.65 3.75
N GLY A 25 14.05 10.84 2.81
CA GLY A 25 13.50 12.16 2.50
C GLY A 25 12.74 12.78 3.66
N LEU A 26 12.05 11.96 4.47
CA LEU A 26 11.36 12.43 5.68
C LEU A 26 12.36 12.86 6.74
N ASP A 27 13.44 12.10 6.94
CA ASP A 27 14.48 12.42 7.90
C ASP A 27 15.19 13.72 7.55
N VAL A 28 15.50 13.91 6.26
CA VAL A 28 16.07 15.17 5.76
C VAL A 28 15.10 16.33 5.99
N ALA A 29 13.84 16.19 5.62
CA ALA A 29 12.81 17.21 5.81
C ALA A 29 12.65 17.58 7.30
N LYS A 30 12.53 16.58 8.17
CA LYS A 30 12.43 16.75 9.62
C LYS A 30 13.63 17.50 10.20
N LYS A 31 14.85 17.12 9.79
CA LYS A 31 16.09 17.74 10.25
C LYS A 31 16.17 19.23 9.90
N HIS A 32 15.53 19.62 8.81
CA HIS A 32 15.47 21.02 8.36
C HIS A 32 14.21 21.77 8.79
N GLY A 33 13.41 21.21 9.71
CA GLY A 33 12.23 21.86 10.28
C GLY A 33 11.02 21.90 9.34
N VAL A 34 11.01 21.08 8.28
CA VAL A 34 9.85 20.93 7.41
C VAL A 34 8.77 20.14 8.12
N ARG A 35 7.52 20.59 8.03
CA ARG A 35 6.38 19.92 8.68
C ARG A 35 6.16 18.52 8.11
N LEU A 36 5.99 17.55 9.02
CA LEU A 36 5.55 16.21 8.69
C LEU A 36 4.16 15.97 9.28
N GLU A 37 3.34 15.16 8.61
CA GLU A 37 2.00 14.82 9.09
C GLU A 37 1.70 13.33 8.97
N HIS A 38 0.83 12.86 9.86
CA HIS A 38 0.22 11.53 9.80
C HIS A 38 1.21 10.38 9.62
N LEU A 39 2.34 10.42 10.35
CA LEU A 39 3.39 9.38 10.25
C LEU A 39 2.90 7.98 10.68
N ASP A 40 1.75 7.92 11.32
CA ASP A 40 1.03 6.69 11.71
C ASP A 40 0.08 6.17 10.61
N TYR A 41 -0.12 6.92 9.51
CA TYR A 41 -1.01 6.50 8.42
C TYR A 41 -0.30 5.53 7.46
N VAL A 42 -0.30 4.28 7.83
CA VAL A 42 0.33 3.19 7.04
C VAL A 42 -0.73 2.19 6.63
N GLN A 43 -0.86 1.94 5.34
CA GLN A 43 -1.74 0.91 4.81
C GLN A 43 -1.04 -0.43 4.82
N ILE A 44 -1.67 -1.40 5.48
CA ILE A 44 -1.27 -2.81 5.45
C ILE A 44 -2.15 -3.54 4.44
N HIS A 45 -1.53 -4.33 3.57
CA HIS A 45 -2.26 -5.25 2.71
C HIS A 45 -2.36 -6.62 3.37
N PRO A 46 -3.56 -7.21 3.49
CA PRO A 46 -3.74 -8.44 4.27
C PRO A 46 -3.08 -9.67 3.65
N THR A 47 -2.96 -9.73 2.33
CA THR A 47 -2.54 -10.94 1.62
C THR A 47 -1.31 -10.72 0.75
N SER A 48 -0.12 -10.79 1.37
CA SER A 48 1.15 -10.91 0.65
C SER A 48 1.69 -12.33 0.81
N LEU A 49 2.30 -12.86 -0.23
CA LEU A 49 2.89 -14.21 -0.18
C LEU A 49 3.98 -14.24 0.90
N TYR A 50 3.85 -15.15 1.85
CA TYR A 50 4.85 -15.35 2.89
C TYR A 50 6.07 -16.07 2.31
N SER A 51 7.23 -15.50 2.50
CA SER A 51 8.53 -16.12 2.17
C SER A 51 9.54 -15.84 3.27
N LYS A 52 10.41 -16.81 3.53
CA LYS A 52 11.58 -16.64 4.42
C LYS A 52 12.74 -15.94 3.72
N LYS A 53 12.67 -15.75 2.41
CA LYS A 53 13.69 -15.05 1.64
C LYS A 53 13.64 -13.57 1.95
N PRO A 54 14.78 -12.90 2.10
CA PRO A 54 14.81 -11.46 2.30
C PRO A 54 14.36 -10.74 1.02
N GLY A 55 13.77 -9.57 1.18
CA GLY A 55 13.41 -8.72 0.07
C GLY A 55 11.93 -8.31 0.08
N ARG A 56 11.47 -7.92 -1.08
CA ARG A 56 10.10 -7.44 -1.30
C ARG A 56 9.09 -8.58 -1.24
N SER A 57 8.04 -8.43 -0.41
CA SER A 57 6.93 -9.37 -0.39
C SER A 57 6.11 -9.28 -1.66
N PHE A 58 5.77 -10.42 -2.24
CA PHE A 58 4.90 -10.46 -3.41
C PHE A 58 3.44 -10.25 -3.01
N LEU A 59 2.77 -9.27 -3.65
CA LEU A 59 1.39 -8.95 -3.38
C LEU A 59 0.44 -9.94 -4.07
N ILE A 60 -0.40 -10.64 -3.32
CA ILE A 60 -1.55 -11.34 -3.87
C ILE A 60 -2.74 -10.37 -3.87
N SER A 61 -3.16 -9.97 -5.07
CA SER A 61 -4.19 -8.96 -5.29
C SER A 61 -5.48 -9.25 -4.53
N GLU A 62 -6.16 -8.19 -4.10
CA GLU A 62 -7.50 -8.27 -3.51
C GLU A 62 -8.52 -8.96 -4.44
N SER A 63 -8.33 -8.85 -5.75
CA SER A 63 -9.15 -9.52 -6.75
C SER A 63 -9.22 -11.04 -6.56
N ALA A 64 -8.14 -11.67 -6.04
CA ALA A 64 -8.15 -13.11 -5.75
C ALA A 64 -9.22 -13.48 -4.70
N ARG A 65 -9.38 -12.64 -3.66
CA ARG A 65 -10.44 -12.79 -2.65
C ARG A 65 -11.82 -12.49 -3.24
N GLY A 66 -11.92 -11.50 -4.12
CA GLY A 66 -13.12 -11.16 -4.87
C GLY A 66 -13.60 -12.30 -5.77
N GLU A 67 -12.70 -13.09 -6.36
CA GLU A 67 -13.00 -14.29 -7.17
C GLU A 67 -13.25 -15.56 -6.33
N GLY A 68 -13.20 -15.46 -4.99
CA GLY A 68 -13.58 -16.55 -4.09
C GLY A 68 -12.43 -17.26 -3.39
N ALA A 69 -11.20 -16.73 -3.42
CA ALA A 69 -10.14 -17.25 -2.57
C ALA A 69 -10.43 -16.91 -1.09
N VAL A 70 -10.25 -17.90 -0.19
CA VAL A 70 -10.62 -17.81 1.22
C VAL A 70 -9.41 -17.97 2.14
N LEU A 71 -9.46 -17.27 3.29
CA LEU A 71 -8.44 -17.33 4.33
C LEU A 71 -8.71 -18.50 5.29
N LEU A 72 -7.69 -19.33 5.50
CA LEU A 72 -7.73 -20.50 6.37
C LEU A 72 -6.65 -20.39 7.45
N ASN A 73 -6.98 -20.89 8.65
CA ASN A 73 -6.01 -21.09 9.72
C ASN A 73 -5.21 -22.40 9.52
N GLY A 74 -4.31 -22.71 10.44
CA GLY A 74 -3.47 -23.93 10.39
C GLY A 74 -4.25 -25.24 10.47
N LYS A 75 -5.55 -25.19 10.86
CA LYS A 75 -6.45 -26.35 10.88
C LYS A 75 -7.28 -26.47 9.58
N GLY A 76 -7.13 -25.53 8.64
CA GLY A 76 -7.90 -25.49 7.42
C GLY A 76 -9.31 -24.90 7.60
N GLU A 77 -9.57 -24.17 8.67
CA GLU A 77 -10.85 -23.54 8.96
C GLU A 77 -10.85 -22.07 8.52
N ARG A 78 -11.94 -21.63 7.87
CA ARG A 78 -12.14 -20.20 7.54
C ARG A 78 -12.45 -19.43 8.82
N PHE A 79 -11.80 -18.28 9.02
CA PHE A 79 -11.89 -17.51 10.27
C PHE A 79 -12.35 -16.07 10.09
N VAL A 80 -12.48 -15.58 8.86
CA VAL A 80 -12.88 -14.20 8.55
C VAL A 80 -13.66 -14.14 7.23
N ASP A 81 -14.47 -13.10 7.06
CA ASP A 81 -14.99 -12.72 5.73
C ASP A 81 -13.95 -11.87 5.01
N GLU A 82 -13.40 -12.41 3.93
CA GLU A 82 -12.29 -11.84 3.16
C GLU A 82 -12.66 -10.56 2.37
N LEU A 83 -13.96 -10.26 2.25
CA LEU A 83 -14.47 -9.09 1.54
C LEU A 83 -14.66 -7.87 2.45
N LEU A 84 -14.40 -8.02 3.74
CA LEU A 84 -14.37 -6.91 4.69
C LEU A 84 -13.23 -5.92 4.36
N PRO A 85 -13.28 -4.67 4.88
CA PRO A 85 -12.19 -3.70 4.72
C PRO A 85 -10.82 -4.27 5.10
N ARG A 86 -9.77 -3.83 4.41
CA ARG A 86 -8.39 -4.36 4.55
C ARG A 86 -7.89 -4.35 5.98
N ASP A 87 -8.16 -3.31 6.73
CA ASP A 87 -7.78 -3.17 8.14
C ASP A 87 -8.45 -4.22 9.02
N VAL A 88 -9.74 -4.53 8.77
CA VAL A 88 -10.49 -5.57 9.49
C VAL A 88 -9.91 -6.96 9.19
N VAL A 89 -9.67 -7.25 7.90
CA VAL A 89 -9.09 -8.54 7.49
C VAL A 89 -7.67 -8.68 8.03
N THR A 90 -6.85 -7.62 8.00
CA THR A 90 -5.50 -7.60 8.58
C THR A 90 -5.52 -7.94 10.05
N GLN A 91 -6.37 -7.28 10.85
CA GLN A 91 -6.48 -7.55 12.29
C GLN A 91 -6.95 -8.98 12.58
N ALA A 92 -7.84 -9.52 11.76
CA ALA A 92 -8.29 -10.90 11.91
C ALA A 92 -7.15 -11.91 11.64
N ILE A 93 -6.33 -11.66 10.61
CA ILE A 93 -5.15 -12.47 10.30
C ILE A 93 -4.13 -12.40 11.45
N GLU A 94 -3.80 -11.20 11.92
CA GLU A 94 -2.84 -11.02 13.02
C GLU A 94 -3.27 -11.76 14.30
N LYS A 95 -4.56 -11.66 14.66
CA LYS A 95 -5.13 -12.38 15.81
C LYS A 95 -5.05 -13.89 15.64
N GLU A 96 -5.32 -14.40 14.44
CA GLU A 96 -5.27 -15.85 14.19
C GLU A 96 -3.83 -16.36 14.21
N MET A 97 -2.88 -15.60 13.63
CA MET A 97 -1.44 -15.88 13.70
C MET A 97 -0.94 -15.90 15.15
N GLU A 98 -1.33 -14.91 15.97
CA GLU A 98 -0.97 -14.85 17.40
C GLU A 98 -1.53 -16.06 18.17
N LYS A 99 -2.79 -16.38 17.98
CA LYS A 99 -3.48 -17.53 18.61
C LYS A 99 -2.83 -18.88 18.29
N GLU A 100 -2.35 -19.05 17.05
CA GLU A 100 -1.72 -20.30 16.60
C GLU A 100 -0.20 -20.30 16.80
N GLY A 101 0.42 -19.18 17.15
CA GLY A 101 1.88 -19.02 17.20
C GLY A 101 2.52 -19.23 15.82
N SER A 102 1.82 -18.84 14.75
CA SER A 102 2.23 -19.02 13.36
C SER A 102 2.77 -17.73 12.75
N ASP A 103 3.71 -17.83 11.83
CA ASP A 103 4.25 -16.68 11.06
C ASP A 103 3.35 -16.28 9.86
N HIS A 104 2.32 -17.07 9.55
CA HIS A 104 1.43 -16.85 8.41
C HIS A 104 0.09 -17.55 8.60
N VAL A 105 -0.88 -17.22 7.74
CA VAL A 105 -2.12 -17.95 7.51
C VAL A 105 -2.14 -18.47 6.07
N TRP A 106 -3.18 -19.16 5.67
CA TRP A 106 -3.28 -19.79 4.37
C TRP A 106 -4.34 -19.13 3.50
N LEU A 107 -4.04 -18.88 2.23
CA LEU A 107 -5.01 -18.43 1.23
C LEU A 107 -5.31 -19.59 0.27
N SER A 108 -6.54 -20.07 0.29
CA SER A 108 -6.99 -21.20 -0.52
C SER A 108 -7.76 -20.73 -1.74
N PHE A 109 -7.36 -21.19 -2.91
CA PHE A 109 -8.04 -20.97 -4.18
C PHE A 109 -8.96 -22.13 -4.57
N LYS A 110 -9.26 -23.06 -3.66
CA LYS A 110 -10.04 -24.29 -3.94
C LYS A 110 -11.40 -24.02 -4.57
N ALA A 111 -12.04 -22.89 -4.24
CA ALA A 111 -13.34 -22.50 -4.80
C ALA A 111 -13.21 -21.74 -6.13
N VAL A 112 -12.02 -21.34 -6.53
CA VAL A 112 -11.75 -20.60 -7.77
C VAL A 112 -11.43 -21.61 -8.88
N PRO A 113 -12.13 -21.56 -10.03
CA PRO A 113 -11.83 -22.46 -11.15
C PRO A 113 -10.37 -22.33 -11.61
N GLU A 114 -9.72 -23.44 -11.96
CA GLU A 114 -8.32 -23.43 -12.42
C GLU A 114 -8.12 -22.53 -13.65
N GLU A 115 -9.08 -22.51 -14.56
CA GLU A 115 -9.07 -21.63 -15.73
C GLU A 115 -9.05 -20.15 -15.32
N THR A 116 -9.82 -19.75 -14.30
CA THR A 116 -9.81 -18.40 -13.74
C THR A 116 -8.46 -18.07 -13.13
N ILE A 117 -7.86 -18.99 -12.36
CA ILE A 117 -6.54 -18.80 -11.77
C ILE A 117 -5.50 -18.53 -12.86
N ARG A 118 -5.49 -19.33 -13.93
CA ARG A 118 -4.50 -19.21 -15.02
C ARG A 118 -4.73 -17.99 -15.91
N ASN A 119 -5.97 -17.58 -16.13
CA ASN A 119 -6.31 -16.49 -17.06
C ASN A 119 -6.35 -15.12 -16.35
N HIS A 120 -6.89 -15.04 -15.12
CA HIS A 120 -7.01 -13.78 -14.40
C HIS A 120 -5.80 -13.50 -13.50
N PHE A 121 -5.12 -14.56 -13.01
CA PHE A 121 -4.02 -14.44 -12.05
C PHE A 121 -2.73 -15.16 -12.50
N PRO A 122 -2.33 -15.10 -13.79
CA PRO A 122 -1.17 -15.86 -14.27
C PRO A 122 0.09 -15.54 -13.47
N HIS A 123 0.32 -14.26 -13.16
CA HIS A 123 1.49 -13.83 -12.42
C HIS A 123 1.45 -14.27 -10.94
N ILE A 124 0.27 -14.26 -10.29
CA ILE A 124 0.11 -14.79 -8.94
C ILE A 124 0.40 -16.30 -8.92
N TYR A 125 -0.11 -17.03 -9.90
CA TYR A 125 0.13 -18.46 -10.04
C TYR A 125 1.63 -18.75 -10.21
N GLU A 126 2.30 -18.05 -11.12
CA GLU A 126 3.74 -18.23 -11.37
C GLU A 126 4.60 -17.93 -10.14
N GLU A 127 4.32 -16.83 -9.42
CA GLU A 127 5.09 -16.46 -8.23
C GLU A 127 4.85 -17.44 -7.07
N CYS A 128 3.62 -17.89 -6.85
CA CYS A 128 3.35 -18.94 -5.87
C CYS A 128 4.08 -20.25 -6.22
N LEU A 129 4.07 -20.62 -7.50
CA LEU A 129 4.75 -21.83 -7.96
C LEU A 129 6.27 -21.76 -7.81
N LYS A 130 6.90 -20.59 -8.02
CA LYS A 130 8.33 -20.35 -7.76
C LYS A 130 8.71 -20.52 -6.28
N GLU A 131 7.78 -20.21 -5.38
CA GLU A 131 7.94 -20.44 -3.93
C GLU A 131 7.54 -21.86 -3.50
N GLY A 132 7.10 -22.72 -4.45
CA GLY A 132 6.80 -24.13 -4.22
C GLY A 132 5.32 -24.44 -3.97
N TYR A 133 4.41 -23.48 -4.19
CA TYR A 133 2.98 -23.64 -3.94
C TYR A 133 2.18 -23.65 -5.24
N ASP A 134 1.61 -24.80 -5.60
CA ASP A 134 0.65 -24.91 -6.70
C ASP A 134 -0.76 -24.54 -6.21
N ILE A 135 -1.14 -23.27 -6.34
CA ILE A 135 -2.42 -22.75 -5.81
C ILE A 135 -3.66 -23.34 -6.47
N THR A 136 -3.51 -24.15 -7.53
CA THR A 136 -4.61 -24.95 -8.09
C THR A 136 -4.89 -26.21 -7.28
N LYS A 137 -3.95 -26.62 -6.41
CA LYS A 137 -4.00 -27.88 -5.65
C LYS A 137 -3.94 -27.68 -4.14
N GLU A 138 -3.20 -26.65 -3.71
CA GLU A 138 -2.94 -26.40 -2.29
C GLU A 138 -3.02 -24.90 -1.97
N PRO A 139 -3.25 -24.50 -0.71
CA PRO A 139 -3.26 -23.11 -0.33
C PRO A 139 -1.85 -22.52 -0.30
N ALA A 140 -1.73 -21.21 -0.60
CA ALA A 140 -0.50 -20.47 -0.44
C ALA A 140 -0.41 -19.82 0.96
N PRO A 141 0.78 -19.76 1.59
CA PRO A 141 0.95 -19.04 2.84
C PRO A 141 0.93 -17.53 2.60
N VAL A 142 0.18 -16.79 3.41
CA VAL A 142 0.07 -15.33 3.30
C VAL A 142 0.24 -14.65 4.64
N VAL A 143 0.74 -13.41 4.60
CA VAL A 143 0.99 -12.57 5.77
C VAL A 143 0.61 -11.12 5.45
N PRO A 144 0.09 -10.35 6.43
CA PRO A 144 -0.03 -8.91 6.27
C PRO A 144 1.31 -8.25 6.01
N ALA A 145 1.34 -7.31 5.07
CA ALA A 145 2.55 -6.59 4.72
C ALA A 145 2.27 -5.09 4.54
N GLN A 146 3.23 -4.27 4.92
CA GLN A 146 3.18 -2.85 4.60
C GLN A 146 3.07 -2.68 3.09
N HIS A 147 2.16 -1.78 2.67
CA HIS A 147 1.85 -1.63 1.25
C HIS A 147 1.95 -0.19 0.76
N TYR A 148 1.48 0.78 1.54
CA TYR A 148 1.53 2.19 1.18
C TYR A 148 1.60 3.08 2.43
N PHE A 149 2.31 4.20 2.31
CA PHE A 149 2.43 5.21 3.35
C PHE A 149 1.63 6.45 2.95
N MET A 150 0.58 6.79 3.71
CA MET A 150 -0.30 7.94 3.42
C MET A 150 0.10 9.19 4.19
N GLY A 151 0.98 9.07 5.19
CA GLY A 151 1.60 10.20 5.85
C GLY A 151 2.81 10.73 5.07
N GLY A 152 3.55 11.65 5.67
CA GLY A 152 4.78 12.14 5.05
C GLY A 152 5.03 13.63 5.25
N ILE A 153 5.73 14.22 4.31
CA ILE A 153 6.00 15.65 4.26
C ILE A 153 4.69 16.37 3.94
N TYR A 154 4.23 17.23 4.85
CA TYR A 154 3.06 18.06 4.60
C TYR A 154 3.27 18.91 3.35
N VAL A 155 2.27 18.93 2.48
CA VAL A 155 2.22 19.78 1.30
C VAL A 155 0.82 20.38 1.12
N ASP A 156 0.77 21.53 0.48
CA ASP A 156 -0.45 22.13 0.01
C ASP A 156 -0.94 21.49 -1.31
N HIS A 157 -1.97 22.05 -1.90
CA HIS A 157 -2.56 21.56 -3.15
C HIS A 157 -1.66 21.73 -4.40
N PHE A 158 -0.59 22.51 -4.29
CA PHE A 158 0.47 22.64 -5.30
C PHE A 158 1.73 21.83 -4.97
N SER A 159 1.68 20.98 -3.96
CA SER A 159 2.81 20.19 -3.45
C SER A 159 3.93 21.05 -2.84
N GLU A 160 3.67 22.30 -2.48
CA GLU A 160 4.59 23.13 -1.73
C GLU A 160 4.65 22.66 -0.27
N THR A 161 5.86 22.58 0.28
CA THR A 161 6.08 22.28 1.69
C THR A 161 6.07 23.56 2.53
N THR A 162 6.25 23.42 3.84
CA THR A 162 6.42 24.60 4.73
C THR A 162 7.78 25.31 4.59
N MET A 163 8.64 24.85 3.69
CA MET A 163 9.93 25.48 3.37
C MET A 163 9.90 26.07 1.97
N ASP A 164 10.25 27.31 1.83
CA ASP A 164 10.28 28.03 0.56
C ASP A 164 11.09 27.28 -0.50
N HIS A 165 10.53 27.19 -1.72
CA HIS A 165 11.16 26.53 -2.88
C HIS A 165 11.43 25.03 -2.70
N LEU A 166 10.75 24.39 -1.74
CA LEU A 166 10.78 22.93 -1.53
C LEU A 166 9.41 22.35 -1.76
N TYR A 167 9.34 21.35 -2.64
CA TYR A 167 8.15 20.60 -3.03
C TYR A 167 8.32 19.13 -2.65
N ALA A 168 7.23 18.43 -2.38
CA ALA A 168 7.25 16.98 -2.20
C ALA A 168 6.08 16.35 -2.96
N VAL A 169 6.34 15.26 -3.70
CA VAL A 169 5.35 14.59 -4.56
C VAL A 169 5.41 13.06 -4.41
N GLY A 170 4.30 12.39 -4.67
CA GLY A 170 4.16 10.94 -4.53
C GLY A 170 4.20 10.50 -3.07
N GLU A 171 4.53 9.23 -2.81
CA GLU A 171 4.39 8.59 -1.50
C GLU A 171 5.22 9.24 -0.37
N THR A 172 6.17 10.11 -0.67
CA THR A 172 6.89 10.88 0.35
C THR A 172 6.09 12.06 0.91
N SER A 173 5.03 12.50 0.20
CA SER A 173 4.20 13.66 0.56
C SER A 173 2.92 13.26 1.26
N CYS A 174 2.45 14.12 2.16
CA CYS A 174 1.14 14.05 2.79
C CYS A 174 0.29 15.23 2.31
N ASN A 175 -0.49 15.01 1.25
CA ASN A 175 -1.41 15.98 0.66
C ASN A 175 -2.86 15.80 1.13
N GLY A 176 -3.13 14.82 1.99
CA GLY A 176 -4.44 14.56 2.59
C GLY A 176 -5.43 13.75 1.74
N VAL A 177 -5.18 13.55 0.45
CA VAL A 177 -6.11 12.90 -0.51
C VAL A 177 -6.49 11.47 -0.09
N HIS A 178 -5.58 10.74 0.52
CA HIS A 178 -5.80 9.34 0.87
C HIS A 178 -6.41 9.11 2.26
N GLY A 179 -6.33 10.09 3.15
CA GLY A 179 -6.73 9.90 4.55
C GLY A 179 -6.01 8.70 5.21
N LYS A 180 -6.70 7.99 6.08
CA LYS A 180 -6.14 6.81 6.78
C LYS A 180 -6.12 5.54 5.97
N ASN A 181 -6.88 5.46 4.87
CA ASN A 181 -7.04 4.23 4.10
C ASN A 181 -7.18 4.54 2.61
N ARG A 182 -6.08 4.46 1.90
CA ARG A 182 -6.00 4.76 0.47
C ARG A 182 -6.87 3.80 -0.34
N LEU A 183 -7.68 4.36 -1.23
CA LEU A 183 -8.42 3.57 -2.22
C LEU A 183 -7.45 2.91 -3.21
N ALA A 184 -7.75 1.67 -3.60
CA ALA A 184 -6.91 0.91 -4.52
C ALA A 184 -6.62 1.70 -5.81
N SER A 185 -5.38 1.65 -6.28
CA SER A 185 -4.85 2.30 -7.49
C SER A 185 -4.77 3.84 -7.47
N ASN A 186 -5.32 4.52 -6.47
CA ASN A 186 -5.33 5.99 -6.42
C ASN A 186 -3.95 6.63 -6.20
N SER A 187 -2.96 5.88 -5.70
CA SER A 187 -1.62 6.43 -5.49
C SER A 187 -0.94 6.89 -6.77
N LEU A 188 -1.16 6.17 -7.89
CA LEU A 188 -0.58 6.56 -9.17
C LEU A 188 -1.22 7.84 -9.71
N LEU A 189 -2.55 7.96 -9.60
CA LEU A 189 -3.27 9.17 -10.00
C LEU A 189 -2.86 10.37 -9.15
N GLU A 190 -2.79 10.20 -7.83
CA GLU A 190 -2.31 11.22 -6.90
C GLU A 190 -0.92 11.71 -7.31
N SER A 191 0.03 10.80 -7.49
CA SER A 191 1.41 11.15 -7.84
C SER A 191 1.50 11.93 -9.15
N LEU A 192 0.72 11.56 -10.17
CA LEU A 192 0.69 12.28 -11.46
C LEU A 192 0.10 13.67 -11.33
N VAL A 193 -1.08 13.79 -10.69
CA VAL A 193 -1.79 15.07 -10.55
C VAL A 193 -0.98 16.05 -9.72
N PHE A 194 -0.45 15.62 -8.58
CA PHE A 194 0.31 16.52 -7.70
C PHE A 194 1.70 16.87 -8.26
N ALA A 195 2.33 15.97 -9.03
CA ALA A 195 3.57 16.31 -9.75
C ALA A 195 3.32 17.35 -10.86
N GLU A 196 2.20 17.27 -11.58
CA GLU A 196 1.82 18.26 -12.58
C GLU A 196 1.54 19.63 -11.96
N ARG A 197 0.81 19.67 -10.83
CA ARG A 197 0.57 20.90 -10.07
C ARG A 197 1.87 21.55 -9.59
N ALA A 198 2.78 20.75 -9.02
CA ALA A 198 4.11 21.22 -8.61
C ALA A 198 4.88 21.82 -9.80
N ALA A 199 4.86 21.14 -10.95
CA ALA A 199 5.54 21.61 -12.16
C ALA A 199 4.92 22.91 -12.69
N GLY A 200 3.60 23.04 -12.68
CA GLY A 200 2.89 24.27 -13.04
C GLY A 200 3.30 25.44 -12.14
N LYS A 201 3.26 25.24 -10.83
CA LYS A 201 3.65 26.25 -9.84
C LYS A 201 5.11 26.68 -10.00
N ILE A 202 6.04 25.74 -10.16
CA ILE A 202 7.47 26.02 -10.38
C ILE A 202 7.69 26.80 -11.69
N ALA A 203 6.89 26.52 -12.73
CA ALA A 203 6.98 27.21 -14.02
C ALA A 203 6.27 28.57 -14.05
N GLY A 204 5.65 29.00 -12.94
CA GLY A 204 4.87 30.24 -12.88
C GLY A 204 3.57 30.19 -13.69
N ARG A 205 3.05 28.99 -13.96
CA ARG A 205 1.73 28.79 -14.55
C ARG A 205 0.71 28.74 -13.42
N GLU A 206 -0.05 29.80 -13.23
CA GLU A 206 -1.20 29.82 -12.32
C GLU A 206 -2.41 29.32 -13.10
N ASP A 207 -2.84 28.09 -12.85
CA ASP A 207 -4.09 27.59 -13.39
C ASP A 207 -5.25 28.08 -12.49
N GLU A 208 -5.94 29.14 -12.89
CA GLU A 208 -7.16 29.67 -12.25
C GLU A 208 -8.25 28.60 -12.06
N GLU A 209 -8.17 27.51 -12.80
CA GLU A 209 -9.16 26.41 -12.80
C GLU A 209 -9.04 25.49 -11.56
N TYR A 210 -7.90 25.49 -10.86
CA TYR A 210 -7.67 24.60 -9.70
C TYR A 210 -8.15 25.20 -8.37
N GLU A 211 -8.23 26.52 -8.23
CA GLU A 211 -8.67 27.16 -6.98
C GLU A 211 -10.15 26.95 -6.67
N SER A 212 -11.03 26.90 -7.69
CA SER A 212 -12.47 26.87 -7.47
C SER A 212 -13.04 25.53 -6.99
N ASN A 213 -12.33 24.43 -7.14
CA ASN A 213 -12.84 23.08 -6.85
C ASN A 213 -12.33 22.48 -5.53
N TYR A 214 -11.29 23.05 -4.90
CA TYR A 214 -10.66 22.45 -3.74
C TYR A 214 -11.22 22.94 -2.40
N ASP A 215 -11.64 24.19 -2.30
CA ASP A 215 -12.23 24.74 -1.07
C ASP A 215 -13.56 24.09 -0.68
N ALA A 216 -14.27 23.49 -1.64
CA ALA A 216 -15.52 22.79 -1.38
C ALA A 216 -15.38 21.37 -0.82
N ALA A 217 -14.22 20.74 -0.97
CA ALA A 217 -14.01 19.32 -0.62
C ALA A 217 -13.31 19.09 0.74
N CYS A 218 -12.65 20.10 1.30
CA CYS A 218 -11.86 19.97 2.53
C CYS A 218 -12.60 20.34 3.82
N CYS A 219 -13.84 20.80 3.75
CA CYS A 219 -14.63 21.24 4.91
C CYS A 219 -15.84 20.34 5.23
N GLY A 220 -15.84 19.07 4.82
CA GLY A 220 -16.88 18.08 5.11
C GLY A 220 -16.42 16.99 6.05
#